data_f600a00e7ea13ecb1d9ece24b6ba9148
#
_entry.id   f600a00e7ea13ecb1d9ece24b6ba9148
#
_cell.length_a   1.000
_cell.length_b   1.000
_cell.length_c   1.000
_cell.angle_alpha   90.00
_cell.angle_beta   90.00
_cell.angle_gamma   90.00
#
_symmetry.space_group_name_H-M   'P 1'
#
loop_
_entity.id
_entity.type
_entity.pdbx_description
1 polymer ?
#
loop_
_entity_poly.entity_id
_entity_poly.type
_entity_poly.pdbx_seq_one_letter_code
_entity_poly.pdbx_strand_id
1 'polypeptide(L)'
;GLSGSSVDAAELDIVVDRCVATSRSMYVTEFFDSYGVPIVNPPDVAGTCSDKVKTSLALEEAGIPTPDTRVAFTREAALEAIEDFGYPVVLKPVVGSWGRLMARIEDDHAAEAILEHKETLGHYEHKIFYIQEFVDKPGRDLRVLALDGEPVAGMIRSADHWITNAHRGADTQVLEITDEIADLVRRASDAVGGGLLGVDLME
;
A
#
# COMPACT_ATOMS: atom_id res chain seq x y z
N GLY A 1 -16.41 29.99 -5.04
CA GLY A 1 -15.54 28.96 -5.59
C GLY A 1 -14.58 28.45 -4.54
N LEU A 2 -14.34 27.16 -4.53
CA LEU A 2 -13.21 26.57 -3.78
C LEU A 2 -11.92 27.01 -4.50
N SER A 3 -11.20 27.98 -3.96
CA SER A 3 -9.89 28.35 -4.47
C SER A 3 -8.87 28.07 -3.39
N GLY A 4 -8.04 27.09 -3.62
CA GLY A 4 -7.02 26.66 -2.65
C GLY A 4 -5.59 26.97 -3.03
N SER A 5 -5.32 27.58 -4.20
CA SER A 5 -3.95 27.83 -4.63
C SER A 5 -3.77 29.20 -5.27
N SER A 6 -2.57 29.75 -5.11
CA SER A 6 -2.06 30.91 -5.86
C SER A 6 -1.59 30.52 -7.28
N VAL A 7 -1.79 29.26 -7.70
CA VAL A 7 -1.39 28.74 -9.01
C VAL A 7 -2.59 28.78 -9.94
N ASP A 8 -2.44 29.38 -11.11
CA ASP A 8 -3.46 29.32 -12.14
C ASP A 8 -3.39 27.95 -12.84
N ALA A 9 -4.46 27.18 -12.69
CA ALA A 9 -4.56 25.85 -13.32
C ALA A 9 -4.39 25.89 -14.85
N ALA A 10 -4.77 27.00 -15.48
CA ALA A 10 -4.63 27.20 -16.93
C ALA A 10 -3.17 27.35 -17.41
N GLU A 11 -2.23 27.56 -16.49
CA GLU A 11 -0.80 27.63 -16.79
C GLU A 11 -0.07 26.30 -16.63
N LEU A 12 -0.78 25.22 -16.27
CA LEU A 12 -0.20 23.91 -15.99
C LEU A 12 -0.53 22.92 -17.11
N ASP A 13 0.49 22.31 -17.68
CA ASP A 13 0.36 21.20 -18.64
C ASP A 13 0.09 19.87 -17.92
N ILE A 14 0.72 19.65 -16.77
CA ILE A 14 0.61 18.43 -15.96
C ILE A 14 1.00 18.69 -14.51
N VAL A 15 0.42 17.95 -13.59
CA VAL A 15 0.78 17.96 -12.16
C VAL A 15 1.31 16.58 -11.76
N VAL A 16 2.39 16.56 -11.00
CA VAL A 16 2.90 15.33 -10.37
C VAL A 16 2.72 15.45 -8.86
N ASP A 17 1.83 14.64 -8.30
CA ASP A 17 1.61 14.63 -6.85
C ASP A 17 2.78 13.99 -6.11
N ARG A 18 3.35 14.74 -5.16
CA ARG A 18 4.40 14.29 -4.24
C ARG A 18 4.06 14.62 -2.79
N CYS A 19 2.78 14.73 -2.46
CA CYS A 19 2.34 14.97 -1.11
C CYS A 19 2.77 13.83 -0.16
N VAL A 20 3.33 14.19 0.98
CA VAL A 20 3.73 13.21 2.01
C VAL A 20 2.51 12.64 2.75
N ALA A 21 1.49 13.47 2.94
CA ALA A 21 0.26 13.07 3.63
C ALA A 21 -0.77 12.57 2.62
N THR A 22 -1.20 11.31 2.76
CA THR A 22 -2.22 10.67 1.90
C THR A 22 -3.49 11.51 1.79
N SER A 23 -3.98 12.07 2.92
CA SER A 23 -5.18 12.91 2.91
C SER A 23 -5.04 14.19 2.07
N ARG A 24 -3.84 14.76 2.00
CA ARG A 24 -3.59 15.92 1.12
C ARG A 24 -3.48 15.50 -0.34
N SER A 25 -2.80 14.39 -0.61
CA SER A 25 -2.69 13.79 -1.92
C SER A 25 -4.07 13.58 -2.54
N MET A 26 -4.99 12.94 -1.83
CA MET A 26 -6.36 12.67 -2.29
C MET A 26 -7.08 13.95 -2.72
N TYR A 27 -7.03 15.02 -1.91
CA TYR A 27 -7.70 16.27 -2.27
C TYR A 27 -6.98 17.03 -3.39
N VAL A 28 -5.66 17.00 -3.44
CA VAL A 28 -4.88 17.66 -4.50
C VAL A 28 -5.19 17.01 -5.85
N THR A 29 -5.23 15.66 -5.91
CA THR A 29 -5.56 14.95 -7.15
C THR A 29 -6.97 15.27 -7.63
N GLU A 30 -7.97 15.25 -6.74
CA GLU A 30 -9.35 15.63 -7.05
C GLU A 30 -9.49 17.08 -7.55
N PHE A 31 -8.78 18.04 -6.93
CA PHE A 31 -8.84 19.43 -7.36
C PHE A 31 -8.30 19.62 -8.78
N PHE A 32 -7.11 19.09 -9.07
CA PHE A 32 -6.52 19.27 -10.40
C PHE A 32 -7.29 18.51 -11.48
N ASP A 33 -7.79 17.32 -11.16
CA ASP A 33 -8.68 16.60 -12.07
C ASP A 33 -9.95 17.40 -12.38
N SER A 34 -10.60 17.97 -11.35
CA SER A 34 -11.79 18.81 -11.53
C SER A 34 -11.54 20.09 -12.34
N TYR A 35 -10.31 20.55 -12.38
CA TYR A 35 -9.90 21.68 -13.23
C TYR A 35 -9.49 21.26 -14.65
N GLY A 36 -9.52 19.97 -14.95
CA GLY A 36 -9.11 19.41 -16.25
C GLY A 36 -7.60 19.44 -16.48
N VAL A 37 -6.80 19.56 -15.42
CA VAL A 37 -5.35 19.50 -15.49
C VAL A 37 -4.91 18.04 -15.30
N PRO A 38 -4.19 17.45 -16.27
CA PRO A 38 -3.67 16.10 -16.12
C PRO A 38 -2.83 15.97 -14.85
N ILE A 39 -3.08 14.93 -14.08
CA ILE A 39 -2.34 14.67 -12.84
C ILE A 39 -1.85 13.22 -12.75
N VAL A 40 -0.65 13.05 -12.28
CA VAL A 40 -0.02 11.73 -12.02
C VAL A 40 0.10 11.52 -10.50
N ASN A 41 -0.63 10.57 -9.95
CA ASN A 41 -1.61 9.66 -10.55
C ASN A 41 -3.01 10.29 -10.55
N PRO A 42 -3.91 9.83 -11.43
CA PRO A 42 -5.32 10.21 -11.38
C PRO A 42 -5.97 9.84 -10.03
N PRO A 43 -7.06 10.53 -9.64
CA PRO A 43 -7.73 10.30 -8.34
C PRO A 43 -8.09 8.84 -8.06
N ASP A 44 -8.61 8.12 -9.06
CA ASP A 44 -9.00 6.71 -8.91
C ASP A 44 -7.80 5.81 -8.61
N VAL A 45 -6.69 5.99 -9.33
CA VAL A 45 -5.45 5.25 -9.10
C VAL A 45 -4.85 5.60 -7.74
N ALA A 46 -4.76 6.90 -7.43
CA ALA A 46 -4.26 7.37 -6.15
C ALA A 46 -5.11 6.85 -4.98
N GLY A 47 -6.44 6.89 -5.11
CA GLY A 47 -7.38 6.38 -4.14
C GLY A 47 -7.30 4.87 -3.92
N THR A 48 -7.15 4.10 -4.99
CA THR A 48 -6.97 2.63 -4.93
C THR A 48 -5.64 2.28 -4.27
N CYS A 49 -4.53 2.87 -4.72
CA CYS A 49 -3.19 2.54 -4.21
C CYS A 49 -2.91 3.05 -2.79
N SER A 50 -3.66 4.04 -2.30
CA SER A 50 -3.52 4.53 -0.93
C SER A 50 -4.26 3.70 0.12
N ASP A 51 -5.20 2.85 -0.30
CA ASP A 51 -6.06 2.02 0.53
C ASP A 51 -5.74 0.53 0.29
N LYS A 52 -5.24 -0.16 1.33
CA LYS A 52 -4.83 -1.56 1.21
C LYS A 52 -5.98 -2.51 0.92
N VAL A 53 -7.18 -2.20 1.39
CA VAL A 53 -8.37 -3.03 1.10
C VAL A 53 -8.71 -2.92 -0.38
N LYS A 54 -8.78 -1.70 -0.92
CA LYS A 54 -9.07 -1.47 -2.34
C LYS A 54 -8.00 -2.09 -3.24
N THR A 55 -6.71 -1.91 -2.88
CA THR A 55 -5.60 -2.53 -3.63
C THR A 55 -5.72 -4.04 -3.62
N SER A 56 -5.97 -4.66 -2.45
CA SER A 56 -6.10 -6.13 -2.36
C SER A 56 -7.26 -6.66 -3.17
N LEU A 57 -8.42 -5.99 -3.12
CA LEU A 57 -9.58 -6.38 -3.92
C LEU A 57 -9.30 -6.30 -5.44
N ALA A 58 -8.63 -5.22 -5.89
CA ALA A 58 -8.27 -5.06 -7.29
C ALA A 58 -7.29 -6.15 -7.77
N LEU A 59 -6.28 -6.48 -6.95
CA LEU A 59 -5.32 -7.54 -7.27
C LEU A 59 -5.95 -8.92 -7.25
N GLU A 60 -6.84 -9.21 -6.29
CA GLU A 60 -7.57 -10.47 -6.20
C GLU A 60 -8.50 -10.67 -7.40
N GLU A 61 -9.27 -9.65 -7.79
CA GLU A 61 -10.14 -9.68 -8.97
C GLU A 61 -9.36 -9.95 -10.26
N ALA A 62 -8.15 -9.42 -10.36
CA ALA A 62 -7.24 -9.66 -11.48
C ALA A 62 -6.48 -10.99 -11.40
N GLY A 63 -6.71 -11.81 -10.36
CA GLY A 63 -6.02 -13.07 -10.15
C GLY A 63 -4.51 -12.94 -9.96
N ILE A 64 -4.07 -11.87 -9.31
CA ILE A 64 -2.66 -11.63 -9.02
C ILE A 64 -2.32 -12.25 -7.66
N PRO A 65 -1.24 -13.03 -7.57
CA PRO A 65 -0.83 -13.61 -6.30
C PRO A 65 -0.56 -12.53 -5.25
N THR A 66 -1.25 -12.62 -4.13
CA THR A 66 -1.05 -11.75 -2.95
C THR A 66 -1.06 -12.62 -1.70
N PRO A 67 -0.41 -12.20 -0.61
CA PRO A 67 -0.54 -12.89 0.65
C PRO A 67 -1.99 -12.95 1.11
N ASP A 68 -2.40 -14.08 1.69
CA ASP A 68 -3.76 -14.25 2.20
C ASP A 68 -4.10 -13.13 3.18
N THR A 69 -5.27 -12.54 2.98
CA THR A 69 -5.69 -11.34 3.69
C THR A 69 -7.14 -11.45 4.16
N ARG A 70 -7.40 -11.01 5.38
CA ARG A 70 -8.76 -10.84 5.91
C ARG A 70 -8.97 -9.44 6.44
N VAL A 71 -10.18 -8.94 6.27
CA VAL A 71 -10.60 -7.63 6.79
C VAL A 71 -11.71 -7.85 7.79
N ALA A 72 -11.52 -7.38 9.01
CA ALA A 72 -12.51 -7.46 10.08
C ALA A 72 -12.92 -6.06 10.54
N PHE A 73 -14.17 -5.93 10.96
CA PHE A 73 -14.77 -4.66 11.41
C PHE A 73 -15.10 -4.66 12.91
N THR A 74 -14.88 -5.80 13.58
CA THR A 74 -15.00 -5.92 15.03
C THR A 74 -13.77 -6.63 15.59
N ARG A 75 -13.50 -6.42 16.87
CA ARG A 75 -12.38 -7.08 17.55
C ARG A 75 -12.54 -8.60 17.56
N GLU A 76 -13.76 -9.09 17.80
CA GLU A 76 -14.07 -10.52 17.83
C GLU A 76 -13.78 -11.17 16.47
N ALA A 77 -14.27 -10.57 15.38
CA ALA A 77 -13.98 -11.09 14.03
C ALA A 77 -12.49 -11.00 13.67
N ALA A 78 -11.77 -10.01 14.21
CA ALA A 78 -10.33 -9.90 14.02
C ALA A 78 -9.57 -11.02 14.76
N LEU A 79 -9.97 -11.36 15.98
CA LEU A 79 -9.39 -12.48 16.74
C LEU A 79 -9.65 -13.82 16.03
N GLU A 80 -10.88 -14.07 15.59
CA GLU A 80 -11.21 -15.27 14.80
C GLU A 80 -10.35 -15.38 13.52
N ALA A 81 -10.17 -14.26 12.81
CA ALA A 81 -9.33 -14.24 11.61
C ALA A 81 -7.85 -14.54 11.91
N ILE A 82 -7.33 -14.05 13.05
CA ILE A 82 -5.96 -14.31 13.48
C ILE A 82 -5.80 -15.78 13.89
N GLU A 83 -6.75 -16.34 14.62
CA GLU A 83 -6.75 -17.76 15.03
C GLU A 83 -6.76 -18.69 13.80
N ASP A 84 -7.57 -18.36 12.80
CA ASP A 84 -7.67 -19.13 11.56
C ASP A 84 -6.35 -19.13 10.75
N PHE A 85 -5.63 -17.99 10.72
CA PHE A 85 -4.31 -17.93 10.07
C PHE A 85 -3.24 -18.65 10.88
N GLY A 86 -3.36 -18.64 12.20
CA GLY A 86 -2.28 -19.02 13.13
C GLY A 86 -1.23 -17.91 13.23
N TYR A 87 -0.19 -18.15 14.04
CA TYR A 87 0.86 -17.17 14.30
C TYR A 87 2.17 -17.52 13.58
N PRO A 88 2.94 -16.51 13.17
CA PRO A 88 2.67 -15.09 13.27
C PRO A 88 1.76 -14.55 12.16
N VAL A 89 1.07 -13.43 12.42
CA VAL A 89 0.33 -12.66 11.41
C VAL A 89 0.75 -11.21 11.40
N VAL A 90 0.40 -10.49 10.34
CA VAL A 90 0.70 -9.05 10.22
C VAL A 90 -0.58 -8.23 10.23
N LEU A 91 -0.71 -7.35 11.21
CA LEU A 91 -1.77 -6.34 11.25
C LEU A 91 -1.25 -5.05 10.63
N LYS A 92 -1.98 -4.50 9.65
CA LYS A 92 -1.60 -3.30 8.91
C LYS A 92 -2.68 -2.22 9.05
N PRO A 93 -2.33 -0.92 9.04
CA PRO A 93 -3.32 0.12 8.84
C PRO A 93 -3.87 0.05 7.42
N VAL A 94 -5.16 0.26 7.23
CA VAL A 94 -5.79 0.29 5.90
C VAL A 94 -5.17 1.38 5.04
N VAL A 95 -5.09 2.60 5.59
CA VAL A 95 -4.43 3.75 4.97
C VAL A 95 -3.12 4.04 5.69
N GLY A 96 -2.07 4.31 4.94
CA GLY A 96 -0.75 4.63 5.49
C GLY A 96 0.38 3.94 4.74
N SER A 97 1.57 4.55 4.84
CA SER A 97 2.77 4.15 4.12
C SER A 97 3.98 4.02 5.06
N TRP A 98 5.13 3.64 4.50
CA TRP A 98 6.44 3.57 5.17
C TRP A 98 6.54 2.56 6.30
N GLY A 99 5.69 1.53 6.32
CA GLY A 99 5.70 0.50 7.36
C GLY A 99 5.36 1.02 8.76
N ARG A 100 4.66 2.17 8.85
CA ARG A 100 4.20 2.73 10.13
C ARG A 100 2.95 2.01 10.60
N LEU A 101 2.82 1.84 11.92
CA LEU A 101 1.66 1.22 12.57
C LEU A 101 1.38 -0.22 12.10
N MET A 102 2.38 -0.90 11.54
CA MET A 102 2.33 -2.33 11.28
C MET A 102 2.79 -3.09 12.52
N ALA A 103 2.09 -4.17 12.83
CA ALA A 103 2.44 -5.05 13.93
C ALA A 103 2.54 -6.49 13.42
N ARG A 104 3.62 -7.19 13.78
CA ARG A 104 3.72 -8.63 13.70
C ARG A 104 3.22 -9.19 15.03
N ILE A 105 2.21 -10.01 14.97
CA ILE A 105 1.52 -10.60 16.12
C ILE A 105 2.01 -12.04 16.22
N GLU A 106 2.64 -12.37 17.36
CA GLU A 106 3.33 -13.65 17.56
C GLU A 106 2.49 -14.65 18.37
N ASP A 107 1.51 -14.14 19.12
CA ASP A 107 0.68 -14.95 20.01
C ASP A 107 -0.67 -14.27 20.32
N ASP A 108 -1.55 -15.00 21.01
CA ASP A 108 -2.90 -14.57 21.39
C ASP A 108 -2.90 -13.35 22.33
N HIS A 109 -1.99 -13.30 23.30
CA HIS A 109 -1.90 -12.18 24.23
C HIS A 109 -1.51 -10.87 23.50
N ALA A 110 -0.56 -10.96 22.55
CA ALA A 110 -0.20 -9.84 21.71
C ALA A 110 -1.38 -9.40 20.82
N ALA A 111 -2.13 -10.35 20.27
CA ALA A 111 -3.32 -10.08 19.48
C ALA A 111 -4.36 -9.29 20.29
N GLU A 112 -4.75 -9.79 21.46
CA GLU A 112 -5.72 -9.14 22.33
C GLU A 112 -5.29 -7.72 22.69
N ALA A 113 -4.05 -7.54 23.16
CA ALA A 113 -3.54 -6.24 23.58
C ALA A 113 -3.51 -5.21 22.45
N ILE A 114 -3.06 -5.61 21.26
CA ILE A 114 -2.96 -4.71 20.10
C ILE A 114 -4.35 -4.32 19.58
N LEU A 115 -5.27 -5.27 19.49
CA LEU A 115 -6.63 -5.02 19.01
C LEU A 115 -7.39 -4.14 19.97
N GLU A 116 -7.31 -4.39 21.30
CA GLU A 116 -7.91 -3.54 22.33
C GLU A 116 -7.37 -2.10 22.27
N HIS A 117 -6.05 -1.95 22.12
CA HIS A 117 -5.43 -0.64 21.98
C HIS A 117 -5.96 0.12 20.76
N LYS A 118 -6.07 -0.54 19.60
CA LYS A 118 -6.61 0.05 18.37
C LYS A 118 -8.10 0.43 18.51
N GLU A 119 -8.89 -0.40 19.15
CA GLU A 119 -10.30 -0.15 19.37
C GLU A 119 -10.51 1.03 20.32
N THR A 120 -9.72 1.14 21.38
CA THR A 120 -9.88 2.15 22.44
C THR A 120 -9.34 3.52 22.03
N LEU A 121 -8.15 3.59 21.44
CA LEU A 121 -7.44 4.84 21.16
C LEU A 121 -7.52 5.24 19.67
N GLY A 122 -7.98 4.37 18.80
CA GLY A 122 -8.04 4.63 17.37
C GLY A 122 -9.22 5.52 16.97
N HIS A 123 -9.01 6.38 15.95
CA HIS A 123 -10.13 6.98 15.21
C HIS A 123 -10.91 5.86 14.49
N TYR A 124 -12.11 6.18 13.97
CA TYR A 124 -12.97 5.20 13.31
C TYR A 124 -12.28 4.36 12.22
N GLU A 125 -11.34 4.95 11.48
CA GLU A 125 -10.53 4.24 10.47
C GLU A 125 -9.60 3.17 11.07
N HIS A 126 -9.18 3.34 12.33
CA HIS A 126 -8.36 2.37 13.04
C HIS A 126 -9.14 1.15 13.54
N LYS A 127 -10.47 1.20 13.49
CA LYS A 127 -11.37 0.09 13.82
C LYS A 127 -11.61 -0.88 12.66
N ILE A 128 -10.95 -0.65 11.54
CA ILE A 128 -10.87 -1.61 10.45
C ILE A 128 -9.55 -2.37 10.61
N PHE A 129 -9.65 -3.68 10.74
CA PHE A 129 -8.51 -4.56 10.98
C PHE A 129 -8.16 -5.27 9.67
N TYR A 130 -7.04 -4.87 9.07
CA TYR A 130 -6.47 -5.52 7.90
C TYR A 130 -5.41 -6.50 8.38
N ILE A 131 -5.72 -7.78 8.32
CA ILE A 131 -4.92 -8.89 8.82
C ILE A 131 -4.42 -9.69 7.64
N GLN A 132 -3.13 -9.91 7.59
CA GLN A 132 -2.48 -10.62 6.50
C GLN A 132 -1.56 -11.70 7.05
N GLU A 133 -1.46 -12.84 6.36
CA GLU A 133 -0.49 -13.86 6.69
C GLU A 133 0.94 -13.28 6.74
N PHE A 134 1.76 -13.85 7.58
CA PHE A 134 3.18 -13.50 7.61
C PHE A 134 3.94 -14.33 6.57
N VAL A 135 4.45 -13.65 5.55
CA VAL A 135 5.32 -14.29 4.56
C VAL A 135 6.75 -14.31 5.10
N ASP A 136 7.29 -15.51 5.30
CA ASP A 136 8.69 -15.71 5.74
C ASP A 136 9.65 -15.55 4.55
N LYS A 137 9.85 -14.29 4.19
CA LYS A 137 10.74 -13.91 3.09
C LYS A 137 12.22 -13.91 3.53
N PRO A 138 13.18 -14.07 2.60
CA PRO A 138 14.61 -14.20 2.91
C PRO A 138 15.29 -12.88 3.34
N GLY A 139 14.66 -12.09 4.24
CA GLY A 139 15.19 -10.82 4.73
C GLY A 139 15.22 -9.70 3.69
N ARG A 140 14.53 -9.87 2.57
CA ARG A 140 14.47 -8.89 1.48
C ARG A 140 13.08 -8.86 0.83
N ASP A 141 12.83 -7.81 0.11
CA ASP A 141 11.74 -7.69 -0.86
C ASP A 141 12.21 -6.97 -2.12
N LEU A 142 11.39 -7.03 -3.16
CA LEU A 142 11.68 -6.39 -4.43
C LEU A 142 10.73 -5.21 -4.60
N ARG A 143 11.26 -4.09 -5.06
CA ARG A 143 10.43 -2.94 -5.45
C ARG A 143 10.69 -2.58 -6.89
N VAL A 144 9.64 -2.59 -7.70
CA VAL A 144 9.70 -2.20 -9.10
C VAL A 144 8.91 -0.92 -9.30
N LEU A 145 9.55 0.07 -9.90
CA LEU A 145 8.88 1.28 -10.36
C LEU A 145 8.34 1.02 -11.77
N ALA A 146 7.09 1.34 -11.98
CA ALA A 146 6.41 1.16 -13.26
C ALA A 146 5.68 2.44 -13.66
N LEU A 147 5.60 2.68 -14.97
CA LEU A 147 4.79 3.72 -15.59
C LEU A 147 3.83 3.06 -16.57
N ASP A 148 2.54 3.16 -16.30
CA ASP A 148 1.49 2.56 -17.11
C ASP A 148 1.76 1.08 -17.47
N GLY A 149 2.15 0.29 -16.47
CA GLY A 149 2.47 -1.11 -16.60
C GLY A 149 3.90 -1.42 -17.06
N GLU A 150 4.62 -0.46 -17.64
CA GLU A 150 5.99 -0.71 -18.09
C GLU A 150 6.99 -0.53 -16.93
N PRO A 151 7.74 -1.59 -16.55
CA PRO A 151 8.77 -1.49 -15.54
C PRO A 151 9.91 -0.59 -15.98
N VAL A 152 10.23 0.43 -15.19
CA VAL A 152 11.30 1.40 -15.49
C VAL A 152 12.55 1.19 -14.67
N ALA A 153 12.42 0.71 -13.43
CA ALA A 153 13.55 0.44 -12.54
C ALA A 153 13.15 -0.56 -11.46
N GLY A 154 14.10 -1.38 -11.05
CA GLY A 154 13.91 -2.34 -9.96
C GLY A 154 15.00 -2.23 -8.90
N MET A 155 14.63 -2.47 -7.64
CA MET A 155 15.56 -2.56 -6.52
C MET A 155 15.21 -3.72 -5.59
N ILE A 156 16.24 -4.36 -5.07
CA ILE A 156 16.16 -5.29 -3.95
C ILE A 156 16.36 -4.45 -2.69
N ARG A 157 15.48 -4.61 -1.69
CA ARG A 157 15.63 -3.96 -0.39
C ARG A 157 15.86 -5.04 0.67
N SER A 158 17.00 -4.99 1.34
CA SER A 158 17.40 -5.97 2.35
C SER A 158 17.56 -5.33 3.72
N ALA A 159 17.09 -5.99 4.77
CA ALA A 159 17.25 -5.55 6.15
C ALA A 159 17.26 -6.75 7.10
N ASP A 160 17.90 -6.59 8.26
CA ASP A 160 17.86 -7.57 9.37
C ASP A 160 16.49 -7.60 10.07
N HIS A 161 15.59 -6.69 9.72
CA HIS A 161 14.26 -6.58 10.27
C HIS A 161 13.22 -7.07 9.25
N TRP A 162 12.11 -7.67 9.71
CA TRP A 162 11.04 -8.17 8.84
C TRP A 162 10.39 -7.09 7.96
N ILE A 163 10.45 -5.80 8.37
CA ILE A 163 10.07 -4.66 7.53
C ILE A 163 11.31 -4.18 6.77
N THR A 164 11.31 -4.33 5.47
CA THR A 164 12.44 -4.05 4.56
C THR A 164 12.35 -2.70 3.85
N ASN A 165 11.59 -1.75 4.40
CA ASN A 165 11.42 -0.43 3.80
C ASN A 165 12.71 0.39 3.83
N ALA A 166 13.10 0.99 2.70
CA ALA A 166 14.28 1.85 2.59
C ALA A 166 14.29 3.02 3.61
N HIS A 167 13.13 3.57 3.95
CA HIS A 167 13.02 4.62 4.99
C HIS A 167 13.49 4.16 6.38
N ARG A 168 13.56 2.86 6.64
CA ARG A 168 14.08 2.27 7.88
C ARG A 168 15.54 1.88 7.80
N GLY A 169 16.24 2.27 6.73
CA GLY A 169 17.67 2.01 6.55
C GLY A 169 17.98 0.66 5.89
N ALA A 170 17.04 0.10 5.11
CA ALA A 170 17.32 -1.09 4.33
C ALA A 170 18.41 -0.80 3.28
N ASP A 171 19.32 -1.75 3.10
CA ASP A 171 20.26 -1.74 1.99
C ASP A 171 19.54 -1.93 0.67
N THR A 172 20.00 -1.23 -0.36
CA THR A 172 19.38 -1.31 -1.68
C THR A 172 20.40 -1.76 -2.74
N GLN A 173 19.97 -2.68 -3.59
CA GLN A 173 20.73 -3.15 -4.75
C GLN A 173 19.86 -3.06 -6.00
N VAL A 174 20.49 -2.95 -7.17
CA VAL A 174 19.76 -2.98 -8.44
C VAL A 174 19.14 -4.36 -8.64
N LEU A 175 17.87 -4.41 -9.01
CA LEU A 175 17.16 -5.61 -9.41
C LEU A 175 17.21 -5.74 -10.93
N GLU A 176 17.64 -6.88 -11.42
CA GLU A 176 17.43 -7.26 -12.81
C GLU A 176 15.97 -7.69 -12.99
N ILE A 177 15.24 -6.96 -13.82
CA ILE A 177 13.83 -7.23 -14.07
C ILE A 177 13.71 -8.33 -15.10
N THR A 178 13.28 -9.51 -14.64
CA THR A 178 13.01 -10.65 -15.52
C THR A 178 11.65 -10.50 -16.21
N ASP A 179 11.42 -11.28 -17.27
CA ASP A 179 10.11 -11.29 -17.97
C ASP A 179 8.96 -11.65 -17.04
N GLU A 180 9.18 -12.53 -16.07
CA GLU A 180 8.19 -12.93 -15.07
C GLU A 180 7.82 -11.76 -14.13
N ILE A 181 8.84 -11.04 -13.63
CA ILE A 181 8.63 -9.84 -12.82
C ILE A 181 7.91 -8.76 -13.63
N ALA A 182 8.33 -8.56 -14.88
CA ALA A 182 7.73 -7.56 -15.76
C ALA A 182 6.23 -7.88 -16.03
N ASP A 183 5.90 -9.14 -16.29
CA ASP A 183 4.51 -9.57 -16.50
C ASP A 183 3.65 -9.34 -15.25
N LEU A 184 4.15 -9.73 -14.09
CA LEU A 184 3.45 -9.54 -12.82
C LEU A 184 3.22 -8.05 -12.51
N VAL A 185 4.23 -7.22 -12.73
CA VAL A 185 4.15 -5.76 -12.54
C VAL A 185 3.15 -5.13 -13.51
N ARG A 186 3.14 -5.55 -14.76
CA ARG A 186 2.18 -5.07 -15.78
C ARG A 186 0.75 -5.39 -15.37
N ARG A 187 0.48 -6.64 -15.01
CA ARG A 187 -0.84 -7.08 -14.57
C ARG A 187 -1.29 -6.35 -13.29
N ALA A 188 -0.38 -6.15 -12.33
CA ALA A 188 -0.68 -5.40 -11.11
C ALA A 188 -0.97 -3.93 -11.39
N SER A 189 -0.27 -3.33 -12.34
CA SER A 189 -0.52 -1.96 -12.79
C SER A 189 -1.89 -1.83 -13.45
N ASP A 190 -2.22 -2.74 -14.36
CA ASP A 190 -3.52 -2.75 -15.04
C ASP A 190 -4.67 -2.89 -14.03
N ALA A 191 -4.51 -3.75 -13.02
CA ALA A 191 -5.51 -3.99 -11.99
C ALA A 191 -5.87 -2.74 -11.18
N VAL A 192 -4.94 -1.82 -10.98
CA VAL A 192 -5.17 -0.58 -10.22
C VAL A 192 -5.42 0.64 -11.10
N GLY A 193 -5.42 0.49 -12.43
CA GLY A 193 -5.71 1.54 -13.40
C GLY A 193 -4.49 2.26 -13.98
N GLY A 194 -3.30 1.66 -13.92
CA GLY A 194 -2.08 2.25 -14.50
C GLY A 194 -1.40 3.29 -13.61
N GLY A 195 -0.73 4.26 -14.23
CA GLY A 195 -0.06 5.38 -13.59
C GLY A 195 1.39 5.11 -13.19
N LEU A 196 1.94 5.99 -12.36
CA LEU A 196 3.30 5.86 -11.80
C LEU A 196 3.23 5.10 -10.48
N LEU A 197 3.69 3.86 -10.48
CA LEU A 197 3.54 2.93 -9.38
C LEU A 197 4.88 2.47 -8.80
N GLY A 198 4.86 2.10 -7.53
CA GLY A 198 5.91 1.31 -6.90
C GLY A 198 5.33 -0.01 -6.43
N VAL A 199 5.55 -1.07 -7.19
CA VAL A 199 5.06 -2.41 -6.88
C VAL A 199 6.05 -3.12 -5.96
N ASP A 200 5.57 -3.58 -4.82
CA ASP A 200 6.36 -4.37 -3.86
C ASP A 200 6.05 -5.86 -4.06
N LEU A 201 7.10 -6.65 -4.28
CA LEU A 201 7.01 -8.10 -4.48
C LEU A 201 7.75 -8.82 -3.35
N MET A 202 7.21 -9.95 -2.93
CA MET A 202 7.83 -10.87 -1.96
C MET A 202 8.21 -12.17 -2.67
N GLU A 203 9.35 -12.73 -2.25
CA GLU A 203 9.85 -14.02 -2.74
C GLU A 203 9.41 -15.18 -1.84
#